data_2f49fae21678292122072589f20a0f8d
#
_entry.id   2f49fae21678292122072589f20a0f8d
#
_cell.length_a   1.000
_cell.length_b   1.000
_cell.length_c   1.000
_cell.angle_alpha   90.00
_cell.angle_beta   90.00
_cell.angle_gamma   90.00
#
_symmetry.space_group_name_H-M   'P 1'
#
loop_
_entity.id
_entity.type
_entity.pdbx_description
1 polymer ?
#
loop_
_entity_poly.entity_id
_entity_poly.type
_entity_poly.pdbx_seq_one_letter_code
_entity_poly.pdbx_strand_id
1 'polypeptide(L)' 'MRTQIIFHNGLKLLVRETTREIINQSLYGDEIIVTRFNLGHLERFKINYDDMAKLVAIDGWGAYG' A
#
# COMPACT_ATOMS: atom_id res chain seq x y z
N MET A 1 7.49 6.59 6.10
CA MET A 1 6.04 6.47 6.15
C MET A 1 5.58 5.33 5.28
N ARG A 2 4.62 4.56 5.72
CA ARG A 2 4.14 3.39 5.00
C ARG A 2 2.63 3.40 4.98
N THR A 3 2.05 2.53 4.14
CA THR A 3 0.61 2.43 4.05
C THR A 3 0.20 0.97 4.22
N GLN A 4 -0.82 0.73 4.99
CA GLN A 4 -1.46 -0.57 5.06
C GLN A 4 -2.69 -0.53 4.16
N ILE A 5 -2.72 -1.39 3.17
CA ILE A 5 -3.86 -1.50 2.27
C ILE A 5 -4.75 -2.62 2.79
N ILE A 6 -6.01 -2.30 2.99
CA ILE A 6 -7.01 -3.29 3.41
C ILE A 6 -7.93 -3.52 2.22
N PHE A 7 -8.01 -4.78 1.81
CA PHE A 7 -8.81 -5.16 0.66
C PHE A 7 -10.24 -5.52 1.07
N HIS A 8 -11.14 -5.52 0.12
CA HIS A 8 -12.54 -5.85 0.41
C HIS A 8 -12.73 -7.25 0.96
N ASN A 9 -11.82 -8.16 0.62
CA ASN A 9 -11.90 -9.53 1.13
C ASN A 9 -11.26 -9.68 2.51
N GLY A 10 -10.83 -8.60 3.13
CA GLY A 10 -10.26 -8.62 4.47
C GLY A 10 -8.77 -8.80 4.54
N LEU A 11 -8.12 -9.06 3.43
CA LEU A 11 -6.66 -9.16 3.42
C LEU A 11 -6.03 -7.80 3.62
N LYS A 12 -4.84 -7.79 4.19
CA LYS A 12 -4.09 -6.57 4.46
C LYS A 12 -2.70 -6.70 3.86
N LEU A 13 -2.20 -5.60 3.32
CA LEU A 13 -0.87 -5.56 2.72
C LEU A 13 -0.17 -4.29 3.17
N LEU A 14 1.02 -4.43 3.75
CA LEU A 14 1.82 -3.28 4.15
C LEU A 14 2.78 -2.96 3.02
N VAL A 15 2.71 -1.75 2.50
CA VAL A 15 3.53 -1.32 1.38
C VAL A 15 4.35 -0.10 1.74
N ARG A 16 5.37 0.17 0.96
CA ARG A 16 6.29 1.28 1.22
C ARG A 16 5.75 2.62 0.72
N GLU A 17 4.87 2.59 -0.25
CA GLU A 17 4.29 3.81 -0.81
C GLU A 17 3.45 4.54 0.22
N THR A 18 3.42 5.85 0.13
CA THR A 18 2.54 6.65 0.97
C THR A 18 1.12 6.60 0.41
N THR A 19 0.15 6.95 1.25
CA THR A 19 -1.24 7.01 0.79
C THR A 19 -1.37 7.99 -0.37
N ARG A 20 -0.62 9.09 -0.32
CA ARG A 20 -0.64 10.08 -1.40
C ARG A 20 -0.16 9.50 -2.71
N GLU A 21 0.92 8.72 -2.68
CA GLU A 21 1.44 8.10 -3.90
C GLU A 21 0.44 7.14 -4.50
N ILE A 22 -0.24 6.36 -3.66
CA ILE A 22 -1.24 5.41 -4.12
C ILE A 22 -2.41 6.16 -4.75
N ILE A 23 -2.89 7.20 -4.09
CA ILE A 23 -4.01 7.98 -4.61
C ILE A 23 -3.63 8.67 -5.92
N ASN A 24 -2.40 9.19 -6.01
CA ASN A 24 -1.94 9.81 -7.24
C ASN A 24 -1.96 8.85 -8.41
N GLN A 25 -1.54 7.60 -8.20
CA GLN A 25 -1.60 6.61 -9.26
C GLN A 25 -3.03 6.36 -9.72
N SER A 26 -3.98 6.35 -8.78
CA SER A 26 -5.37 6.08 -9.11
C SER A 26 -5.99 7.16 -10.00
N LEU A 27 -5.39 8.34 -10.05
CA LEU A 27 -5.88 9.41 -10.92
C LEU A 27 -5.57 9.13 -12.39
N TYR A 28 -4.65 8.23 -12.67
CA TYR A 28 -4.22 7.95 -14.04
C TYR A 28 -4.66 6.59 -14.54
N GLY A 29 -5.27 5.79 -13.69
CA GLY A 29 -5.75 4.47 -14.10
C GLY A 29 -6.16 3.64 -12.90
N ASP A 30 -6.67 2.46 -13.18
CA ASP A 30 -7.16 1.58 -12.12
C ASP A 30 -6.07 0.70 -11.52
N GLU A 31 -4.93 0.62 -12.17
CA GLU A 31 -3.85 -0.23 -11.71
C GLU A 31 -2.87 0.56 -10.88
N ILE A 32 -2.60 0.06 -9.68
CA ILE A 32 -1.70 0.69 -8.73
C ILE A 32 -0.52 -0.24 -8.53
N ILE A 33 0.69 0.31 -8.62
CA ILE A 33 1.89 -0.46 -8.36
C ILE A 33 2.40 -0.09 -6.98
N VAL A 34 2.58 -1.09 -6.14
CA VAL A 34 3.05 -0.92 -4.78
C VAL A 34 4.24 -1.84 -4.54
N THR A 35 5.05 -1.48 -3.55
CA THR A 35 6.28 -2.19 -3.25
C THR A 35 6.27 -2.64 -1.80
N ARG A 36 6.68 -3.88 -1.57
CA ARG A 36 6.82 -4.43 -0.22
C ARG A 36 8.22 -4.96 -0.02
N PHE A 37 8.73 -4.78 1.18
CA PHE A 37 10.02 -5.35 1.56
C PHE A 37 9.74 -6.70 2.21
N ASN A 38 10.31 -7.75 1.66
CA ASN A 38 10.10 -9.09 2.18
C ASN A 38 11.41 -9.85 2.18
N LEU A 39 11.89 -10.23 3.37
CA LEU A 39 13.11 -11.01 3.54
C LEU A 39 14.31 -10.40 2.82
N GLY A 40 14.45 -9.08 2.89
CA GLY A 40 15.56 -8.38 2.27
C GLY A 40 15.38 -8.09 0.79
N HIS A 41 14.24 -8.44 0.22
CA HIS A 41 13.96 -8.18 -1.18
C HIS A 41 12.81 -7.22 -1.34
N LEU A 42 12.87 -6.40 -2.38
CA LEU A 42 11.77 -5.55 -2.74
C LEU A 42 10.89 -6.31 -3.71
N GLU A 43 9.62 -6.44 -3.36
CA GLU A 43 8.63 -7.08 -4.21
C GLU A 43 7.66 -6.03 -4.71
N ARG A 44 7.32 -6.10 -5.99
CA ARG A 44 6.42 -5.16 -6.61
C ARG A 44 5.12 -5.86 -6.97
N PHE A 45 4.01 -5.24 -6.62
CA PHE A 45 2.69 -5.80 -6.88
C PHE A 45 1.86 -4.83 -7.69
N LYS A 46 1.08 -5.37 -8.60
CA LYS A 46 0.09 -4.60 -9.34
C LYS A 46 -1.27 -4.91 -8.72
N ILE A 47 -1.94 -3.89 -8.25
CA ILE A 47 -3.21 -4.01 -7.55
C ILE A 47 -4.26 -3.20 -8.29
N ASN A 48 -5.48 -3.72 -8.37
CA ASN A 48 -6.57 -2.95 -8.93
C ASN A 48 -7.13 -2.04 -7.83
N TYR A 49 -7.31 -0.78 -8.16
CA TYR A 49 -7.79 0.20 -7.21
C TYR A 49 -9.13 -0.20 -6.59
N ASP A 50 -9.99 -0.83 -7.40
CA ASP A 50 -11.33 -1.23 -6.94
C ASP A 50 -11.28 -2.34 -5.89
N ASP A 51 -10.18 -3.06 -5.79
CA ASP A 51 -10.04 -4.11 -4.79
C ASP A 51 -9.68 -3.55 -3.41
N MET A 52 -9.25 -2.31 -3.35
CA MET A 52 -8.85 -1.69 -2.10
C MET A 52 -10.06 -1.10 -1.39
N ALA A 53 -10.26 -1.51 -0.14
CA ALA A 53 -11.35 -0.97 0.66
C ALA A 53 -10.90 0.23 1.49
N LYS A 54 -9.64 0.23 1.94
CA LYS A 54 -9.19 1.27 2.85
C LYS A 54 -7.67 1.39 2.80
N LEU A 55 -7.19 2.61 2.96
CA LEU A 55 -5.75 2.90 3.10
C LEU A 55 -5.52 3.49 4.49
N VAL A 56 -4.55 2.93 5.20
CA VAL A 56 -4.21 3.40 6.54
C VAL A 56 -2.75 3.81 6.55
N ALA A 57 -2.49 5.06 6.84
CA ALA A 57 -1.13 5.56 6.95
C ALA A 57 -0.49 5.03 8.23
N ILE A 58 0.67 4.41 8.10
CA ILE A 58 1.42 3.92 9.22
C ILE A 58 2.62 4.83 9.41
N ASP A 59 2.66 5.49 10.55
CA ASP A 59 3.73 6.38 10.82
C ASP A 59 4.82 5.61 11.43
N GLY A 60 5.63 5.14 10.64
CA GLY A 60 6.86 4.65 10.95
C GLY A 60 7.11 4.04 12.17
N TRP A 61 8.12 4.19 12.60
CA TRP A 61 8.71 3.65 13.58
C TRP A 61 8.43 4.16 14.85
N GLY A 62 7.71 4.92 14.87
CA GLY A 62 7.42 5.40 16.02
C GLY A 62 7.00 4.41 16.91
N ALA A 63 6.72 3.80 16.54
CA ALA A 63 6.38 2.97 17.45
C ALA A 63 7.43 2.31 18.13
N TYR A 64 7.61 2.64 18.12
CA TYR A 64 8.18 2.31 18.62
C TYR A 64 8.06 1.98 19.10
N GLY A 65 7.72 2.19 18.71
CA GLY A 65 7.71 1.99 19.14
C GLY A 65 7.60 1.91 19.41
#